data_2de0865b106f6347cc3604d246b302b1
#
_entry.id   2de0865b106f6347cc3604d246b302b1
#
_cell.length_a   1.000
_cell.length_b   1.000
_cell.length_c   1.000
_cell.angle_alpha   90.00
_cell.angle_beta   90.00
_cell.angle_gamma   90.00
#
_symmetry.space_group_name_H-M   'P 1'
#
loop_
_entity.id
_entity.type
_entity.pdbx_description
1 polymer ?
#
loop_
_entity_poly.entity_id
_entity_poly.type
_entity_poly.pdbx_seq_one_letter_code
_entity_poly.pdbx_strand_id
1 'polypeptide(L)'
;MNPRKNDFERAVSLLHRDGYTCVLCDRDRVLTSREHGLAPLIRLLDTNESLQDMAAADRLIGRAAALLLLAAGVKAVYGEVMSEEAHRLLSDAGVRTEYGTLVPEILNRAGTAPCPMEQA
;
A
#
# COMPACT_ATOMS: atom_id res chain seq x y z
N MET A 1 -14.14 6.98 22.89
CA MET A 1 -13.31 6.77 23.65
C MET A 1 -12.04 7.25 23.31
N ASN A 2 -11.44 6.56 22.78
CA ASN A 2 -10.10 6.86 22.54
C ASN A 2 -9.97 7.79 21.37
N PRO A 3 -9.50 8.99 21.54
CA PRO A 3 -9.29 9.89 20.42
C PRO A 3 -8.11 9.46 19.55
N ARG A 4 -7.41 8.42 19.94
CA ARG A 4 -6.26 7.98 19.17
C ARG A 4 -6.70 7.46 17.82
N LYS A 5 -6.00 7.85 16.76
CA LYS A 5 -6.29 7.35 15.42
C LYS A 5 -6.03 5.86 15.36
N ASN A 6 -6.83 5.15 14.56
CA ASN A 6 -6.56 3.75 14.31
C ASN A 6 -5.36 3.63 13.37
N ASP A 7 -4.89 2.40 13.16
CA ASP A 7 -3.71 2.16 12.35
C ASP A 7 -3.86 2.69 10.95
N PHE A 8 -5.04 2.51 10.36
CA PHE A 8 -5.28 2.94 9.00
C PHE A 8 -5.19 4.46 8.87
N GLU A 9 -5.87 5.18 9.76
CA GLU A 9 -5.86 6.64 9.72
C GLU A 9 -4.45 7.18 9.94
N ARG A 10 -3.69 6.52 10.82
CA ARG A 10 -2.33 6.94 11.09
C ARG A 10 -1.43 6.74 9.89
N ALA A 11 -1.58 5.61 9.19
CA ALA A 11 -0.79 5.35 7.99
C ALA A 11 -1.07 6.39 6.91
N VAL A 12 -2.35 6.70 6.68
CA VAL A 12 -2.73 7.69 5.67
C VAL A 12 -2.20 9.07 6.05
N SER A 13 -2.33 9.44 7.31
CA SER A 13 -1.87 10.73 7.79
C SER A 13 -0.37 10.88 7.62
N LEU A 14 0.39 9.85 7.98
CA LEU A 14 1.84 9.90 7.83
C LEU A 14 2.25 10.00 6.36
N LEU A 15 1.57 9.27 5.50
CA LEU A 15 1.86 9.33 4.07
C LEU A 15 1.73 10.74 3.55
N HIS A 16 0.64 11.42 3.88
CA HIS A 16 0.38 12.75 3.35
C HIS A 16 1.20 13.83 4.03
N ARG A 17 1.38 13.73 5.34
CA ARG A 17 2.02 14.80 6.11
C ARG A 17 3.52 14.82 5.91
N ASP A 18 4.15 13.67 5.90
CA ASP A 18 5.60 13.59 5.98
C ASP A 18 6.28 13.23 4.67
N GLY A 19 5.54 13.14 3.57
CA GLY A 19 6.14 12.93 2.27
C GLY A 19 6.67 11.54 2.02
N TYR A 20 6.23 10.57 2.80
CA TYR A 20 6.62 9.18 2.55
C TYR A 20 5.95 8.66 1.30
N THR A 21 6.54 7.62 0.71
CA THR A 21 5.94 6.92 -0.41
C THR A 21 5.22 5.66 0.03
N CYS A 22 5.61 5.11 1.17
CA CYS A 22 5.02 3.89 1.69
C CYS A 22 5.07 3.92 3.22
N VAL A 23 3.95 3.61 3.84
CA VAL A 23 3.86 3.53 5.30
C VAL A 23 3.11 2.25 5.66
N LEU A 24 3.69 1.46 6.56
CA LEU A 24 2.98 0.35 7.17
C LEU A 24 3.02 0.55 8.67
N CYS A 25 1.89 0.42 9.33
CA CYS A 25 1.90 0.59 10.77
C CYS A 25 0.88 -0.30 11.46
N ASP A 26 1.17 -0.61 12.71
CA ASP A 26 0.20 -1.18 13.61
C ASP A 26 0.33 -0.42 14.94
N ARG A 27 -0.24 -0.98 15.99
CA ARG A 27 -0.25 -0.31 17.27
C ARG A 27 1.14 0.04 17.77
N ASP A 28 2.10 -0.86 17.52
CA ASP A 28 3.43 -0.78 18.11
C ASP A 28 4.51 -0.37 17.14
N ARG A 29 4.27 -0.46 15.85
CA ARG A 29 5.32 -0.28 14.85
C ARG A 29 4.89 0.69 13.77
N VAL A 30 5.85 1.46 13.27
CA VAL A 30 5.66 2.29 12.09
C VAL A 30 6.86 2.05 11.18
N LEU A 31 6.58 1.56 9.97
CA LEU A 31 7.60 1.31 8.97
C LEU A 31 7.34 2.26 7.82
N THR A 32 8.35 3.03 7.44
CA THR A 32 8.19 4.06 6.42
C THR A 32 9.28 3.96 5.38
N SER A 33 8.99 4.50 4.20
CA SER A 33 9.98 4.56 3.13
C SER A 33 9.71 5.76 2.24
N ARG A 34 10.77 6.28 1.64
CA ARG A 34 10.67 7.28 0.58
C ARG A 34 11.14 6.73 -0.75
N GLU A 35 11.40 5.42 -0.82
CA GLU A 35 11.79 4.77 -2.06
C GLU A 35 10.58 4.62 -2.96
N HIS A 36 10.83 4.58 -4.27
CA HIS A 36 9.76 4.51 -5.24
C HIS A 36 9.52 3.08 -5.71
N GLY A 37 8.34 2.86 -6.29
CA GLY A 37 8.00 1.59 -6.88
C GLY A 37 7.74 0.53 -5.84
N LEU A 38 8.10 -0.70 -6.14
CA LEU A 38 7.86 -1.85 -5.26
C LEU A 38 8.98 -2.09 -4.27
N ALA A 39 10.08 -1.35 -4.38
CA ALA A 39 11.25 -1.59 -3.53
C ALA A 39 10.92 -1.58 -2.04
N PRO A 40 10.10 -0.63 -1.53
CA PRO A 40 9.80 -0.64 -0.11
C PRO A 40 9.10 -1.92 0.34
N LEU A 41 8.12 -2.38 -0.44
CA LEU A 41 7.36 -3.57 -0.08
C LEU A 41 8.23 -4.82 -0.15
N ILE A 42 9.03 -4.93 -1.21
CA ILE A 42 9.91 -6.08 -1.37
C ILE A 42 10.90 -6.15 -0.23
N ARG A 43 11.47 -5.01 0.13
CA ARG A 43 12.43 -4.95 1.21
C ARG A 43 11.82 -5.36 2.55
N LEU A 44 10.60 -4.87 2.82
CA LEU A 44 9.93 -5.20 4.07
C LEU A 44 9.56 -6.68 4.13
N LEU A 45 9.16 -7.27 3.00
CA LEU A 45 8.82 -8.68 2.96
C LEU A 45 10.06 -9.58 3.14
N ASP A 46 11.24 -9.06 2.80
CA ASP A 46 12.48 -9.81 2.99
C ASP A 46 12.99 -9.81 4.42
N THR A 47 12.41 -9.01 5.28
CA THR A 47 12.80 -9.02 6.70
C THR A 47 12.08 -10.17 7.39
N ASN A 48 12.53 -10.47 8.61
CA ASN A 48 11.89 -11.50 9.40
C ASN A 48 10.72 -10.96 10.21
N GLU A 49 10.37 -9.71 10.03
CA GLU A 49 9.25 -9.13 10.76
C GLU A 49 7.93 -9.50 10.11
N SER A 50 6.96 -9.81 10.94
CA SER A 50 5.62 -10.06 10.44
C SER A 50 4.94 -8.73 10.13
N LEU A 51 4.33 -8.66 8.95
CA LEU A 51 3.54 -7.49 8.55
C LEU A 51 2.05 -7.77 8.69
N GLN A 52 1.70 -8.94 9.22
CA GLN A 52 0.31 -9.35 9.32
C GLN A 52 -0.49 -8.37 10.19
N ASP A 53 -1.69 -8.05 9.73
CA ASP A 53 -2.64 -7.16 10.40
C ASP A 53 -2.17 -5.71 10.51
N MET A 54 -1.15 -5.33 9.76
CA MET A 54 -0.77 -3.92 9.67
C MET A 54 -1.67 -3.18 8.69
N ALA A 55 -1.74 -1.87 8.84
CA ALA A 55 -2.36 -1.01 7.85
C ALA A 55 -1.28 -0.46 6.94
N ALA A 56 -1.58 -0.35 5.65
CA ALA A 56 -0.61 0.11 4.66
C ALA A 56 -1.15 1.32 3.92
N ALA A 57 -0.28 2.27 3.64
CA ALA A 57 -0.60 3.41 2.79
C ALA A 57 0.54 3.60 1.80
N ASP A 58 0.20 3.80 0.53
CA ASP A 58 1.19 3.91 -0.52
C ASP A 58 0.71 4.93 -1.54
N ARG A 59 1.64 5.53 -2.27
CA ARG A 59 1.30 6.51 -3.30
C ARG A 59 0.69 5.86 -4.53
N LEU A 60 1.22 4.71 -4.94
CA LEU A 60 0.76 4.00 -6.14
C LEU A 60 0.57 2.54 -5.82
N ILE A 61 -0.63 2.02 -6.03
CA ILE A 61 -0.90 0.61 -5.80
C ILE A 61 -1.51 0.02 -7.06
N GLY A 62 -0.69 -0.74 -7.77
CA GLY A 62 -1.13 -1.55 -8.88
C GLY A 62 -1.24 -3.01 -8.47
N ARG A 63 -1.37 -3.88 -9.47
CA ARG A 63 -1.56 -5.30 -9.24
C ARG A 63 -0.45 -5.91 -8.40
N ALA A 64 0.81 -5.62 -8.75
CA ALA A 64 1.94 -6.23 -8.05
C ALA A 64 1.98 -5.81 -6.58
N ALA A 65 1.77 -4.52 -6.31
CA ALA A 65 1.74 -4.04 -4.94
C ALA A 65 0.61 -4.69 -4.16
N ALA A 66 -0.57 -4.83 -4.78
CA ALA A 66 -1.70 -5.46 -4.13
C ALA A 66 -1.39 -6.90 -3.75
N LEU A 67 -0.75 -7.65 -4.66
CA LEU A 67 -0.40 -9.04 -4.38
C LEU A 67 0.62 -9.15 -3.27
N LEU A 68 1.60 -8.24 -3.23
CA LEU A 68 2.58 -8.23 -2.15
C LEU A 68 1.92 -7.91 -0.80
N LEU A 69 1.00 -6.95 -0.79
CA LEU A 69 0.30 -6.59 0.43
C LEU A 69 -0.60 -7.72 0.92
N LEU A 70 -1.25 -8.44 0.01
CA LEU A 70 -2.03 -9.61 0.37
C LEU A 70 -1.15 -10.69 0.96
N ALA A 71 0.02 -10.92 0.36
CA ALA A 71 0.96 -11.91 0.89
C ALA A 71 1.44 -11.53 2.28
N ALA A 72 1.55 -10.23 2.54
CA ALA A 72 1.98 -9.76 3.85
C ALA A 72 0.88 -9.88 4.91
N GLY A 73 -0.37 -10.04 4.49
CA GLY A 73 -1.47 -10.21 5.44
C GLY A 73 -1.95 -8.92 6.06
N VAL A 74 -1.80 -7.79 5.37
CA VAL A 74 -2.25 -6.50 5.90
C VAL A 74 -3.78 -6.49 6.03
N LYS A 75 -4.29 -5.71 6.97
CA LYS A 75 -5.73 -5.64 7.22
C LYS A 75 -6.41 -4.49 6.49
N ALA A 76 -5.66 -3.47 6.12
CA ALA A 76 -6.22 -2.28 5.50
C ALA A 76 -5.19 -1.65 4.59
N VAL A 77 -5.64 -1.11 3.46
CA VAL A 77 -4.77 -0.50 2.46
C VAL A 77 -5.37 0.79 1.95
N TYR A 78 -4.55 1.82 1.91
CA TYR A 78 -4.89 3.07 1.23
C TYR A 78 -3.90 3.29 0.10
N GLY A 79 -4.40 3.55 -1.10
CA GLY A 79 -3.55 3.93 -2.23
C GLY A 79 -3.92 5.31 -2.71
N GLU A 80 -2.98 6.24 -2.71
CA GLU A 80 -3.29 7.57 -3.22
C GLU A 80 -3.77 7.47 -4.66
N VAL A 81 -3.08 6.67 -5.47
CA VAL A 81 -3.55 6.29 -6.79
C VAL A 81 -3.58 4.76 -6.82
N MET A 82 -4.72 4.19 -7.14
CA MET A 82 -4.91 2.74 -7.10
C MET A 82 -5.52 2.28 -8.41
N SER A 83 -5.03 1.15 -8.94
CA SER A 83 -5.63 0.58 -10.14
C SER A 83 -6.91 -0.15 -9.79
N GLU A 84 -7.80 -0.27 -10.78
CA GLU A 84 -9.06 -0.98 -10.57
C GLU A 84 -8.81 -2.44 -10.20
N GLU A 85 -7.82 -3.06 -10.83
CA GLU A 85 -7.50 -4.45 -10.52
C GLU A 85 -7.00 -4.60 -9.08
N ALA A 86 -6.14 -3.68 -8.64
CA ALA A 86 -5.64 -3.71 -7.26
C ALA A 86 -6.80 -3.58 -6.27
N HIS A 87 -7.71 -2.64 -6.56
CA HIS A 87 -8.87 -2.44 -5.70
C HIS A 87 -9.69 -3.72 -5.60
N ARG A 88 -9.93 -4.38 -6.73
CA ARG A 88 -10.71 -5.61 -6.75
C ARG A 88 -10.01 -6.73 -5.98
N LEU A 89 -8.70 -6.91 -6.21
CA LEU A 89 -7.94 -7.96 -5.52
C LEU A 89 -8.00 -7.79 -4.02
N LEU A 90 -7.78 -6.57 -3.54
CA LEU A 90 -7.76 -6.30 -2.11
C LEU A 90 -9.16 -6.43 -1.51
N SER A 91 -10.16 -5.87 -2.18
CA SER A 91 -11.54 -5.91 -1.68
C SER A 91 -12.07 -7.34 -1.63
N ASP A 92 -11.79 -8.14 -2.64
CA ASP A 92 -12.27 -9.52 -2.69
C ASP A 92 -11.62 -10.36 -1.61
N ALA A 93 -10.45 -9.98 -1.15
CA ALA A 93 -9.76 -10.70 -0.07
C ALA A 93 -10.20 -10.23 1.31
N GLY A 94 -11.14 -9.31 1.39
CA GLY A 94 -11.64 -8.84 2.67
C GLY A 94 -10.81 -7.74 3.31
N VAL A 95 -9.87 -7.17 2.56
CA VAL A 95 -9.04 -6.09 3.07
C VAL A 95 -9.80 -4.78 2.97
N ARG A 96 -9.78 -3.97 4.04
CA ARG A 96 -10.34 -2.63 3.97
C ARG A 96 -9.52 -1.84 2.96
N THR A 97 -10.18 -1.32 1.93
CA THR A 97 -9.49 -0.72 0.80
C THR A 97 -10.05 0.65 0.51
N GLU A 98 -9.19 1.67 0.51
CA GLU A 98 -9.59 3.04 0.16
C GLU A 98 -8.54 3.64 -0.75
N TYR A 99 -8.93 4.68 -1.48
CA TYR A 99 -8.03 5.32 -2.44
C TYR A 99 -8.36 6.80 -2.57
N GLY A 100 -7.37 7.54 -3.06
CA GLY A 100 -7.61 8.92 -3.45
C GLY A 100 -8.16 8.98 -4.87
N THR A 101 -7.49 8.33 -5.81
CA THR A 101 -7.90 8.28 -7.21
C THR A 101 -7.82 6.84 -7.70
N LEU A 102 -8.90 6.38 -8.34
CA LEU A 102 -8.95 5.06 -8.95
C LEU A 102 -8.68 5.22 -10.44
N VAL A 103 -7.78 4.43 -10.98
CA VAL A 103 -7.42 4.49 -12.40
C VAL A 103 -7.50 3.11 -13.01
N PRO A 104 -7.68 3.01 -14.35
CA PRO A 104 -7.79 1.70 -15.00
C PRO A 104 -6.55 0.84 -14.78
N GLU A 105 -5.36 1.44 -14.88
CA GLU A 105 -4.14 0.71 -14.62
C GLU A 105 -3.04 1.69 -14.25
N ILE A 106 -1.96 1.14 -13.66
CA ILE A 106 -0.80 1.94 -13.28
C ILE A 106 0.23 1.81 -14.39
N LEU A 107 0.66 2.95 -14.93
CA LEU A 107 1.65 2.99 -15.99
C LEU A 107 3.05 3.12 -15.40
N ASN A 108 4.07 2.79 -16.22
CA ASN A 108 5.44 3.00 -15.80
C ASN A 108 5.73 4.50 -15.73
N ARG A 109 6.95 4.83 -15.33
CA ARG A 109 7.30 6.25 -15.12
C ARG A 109 7.15 7.10 -16.37
N ALA A 110 7.38 6.52 -17.53
CA ALA A 110 7.25 7.25 -18.77
C ALA A 110 5.80 7.44 -19.18
N GLY A 111 4.89 6.73 -18.54
CA GLY A 111 3.47 6.81 -18.87
C GLY A 111 3.14 6.17 -20.21
N THR A 112 4.05 5.38 -20.75
CA THR A 112 3.87 4.81 -22.09
C THR A 112 3.51 3.34 -22.08
N ALA A 113 3.66 2.68 -20.95
CA ALA A 113 3.38 1.25 -20.84
C ALA A 113 3.09 0.91 -19.39
N PRO A 114 2.37 -0.19 -19.14
CA PRO A 114 2.16 -0.64 -17.78
C PRO A 114 3.48 -0.95 -17.10
N CYS A 115 3.48 -0.84 -15.77
CA CYS A 115 4.65 -1.23 -15.00
C CYS A 115 4.98 -2.69 -15.32
N PRO A 116 6.27 -3.05 -15.48
CA PRO A 116 6.62 -4.44 -15.80
C PRO A 116 6.02 -5.46 -14.86
N MET A 117 5.90 -5.15 -13.58
CA MET A 117 5.28 -6.07 -12.62
C MET A 117 3.78 -6.22 -12.86
N GLU A 118 3.17 -5.25 -13.49
CA GLU A 118 1.75 -5.34 -13.82
C GLU A 118 1.51 -6.25 -15.02
N GLN A 119 2.51 -6.45 -15.83
CA GLN A 119 2.38 -7.28 -17.02
C GLN A 119 2.61 -8.76 -16.74
N ALA A 120 3.10 -9.07 -15.60
CA ALA A 120 3.46 -10.46 -15.27
C ALA A 120 2.24 -11.34 -15.07
#